data_426230b1a1213d15efea1d2970bce721
#
_entry.id   426230b1a1213d15efea1d2970bce721
#
_cell.length_a   1.000
_cell.length_b   1.000
_cell.length_c   1.000
_cell.angle_alpha   90.00
_cell.angle_beta   90.00
_cell.angle_gamma   90.00
#
_symmetry.space_group_name_H-M   'P 1'
#
loop_
_entity.id
_entity.type
_entity.pdbx_description
1 polymer ?
#
loop_
_entity_poly.entity_id
_entity_poly.type
_entity_poly.pdbx_seq_one_letter_code
_entity_poly.pdbx_strand_id
1 'polypeptide(L)'
;MVKYGITAVAFFLAILILITTTLVRAEGPPKESLYYRDLTKQHFDLAVIQFEHKDVFGACSNLRISKSYARHINDKIIYEHITLLLDKMCSGDS
;
A
#
# COMPACT_ATOMS: atom_id res chain seq x y z
N MET A 1 -1.64 14.70 -50.98
CA MET A 1 -0.82 14.92 -49.77
C MET A 1 -1.68 15.18 -48.55
N VAL A 2 -2.78 15.90 -48.69
CA VAL A 2 -3.66 16.17 -47.58
C VAL A 2 -4.25 14.88 -46.97
N LYS A 3 -4.50 13.87 -47.82
CA LYS A 3 -5.02 12.57 -47.33
C LYS A 3 -4.05 11.88 -46.37
N TYR A 4 -2.76 11.96 -46.64
CA TYR A 4 -1.77 11.28 -45.78
C TYR A 4 -1.62 11.98 -44.44
N GLY A 5 -1.72 13.30 -44.43
CA GLY A 5 -1.69 14.04 -43.18
C GLY A 5 -2.85 13.70 -42.25
N ILE A 6 -4.05 13.61 -42.81
CA ILE A 6 -5.23 13.27 -42.02
C ILE A 6 -5.13 11.85 -41.46
N THR A 7 -4.71 10.91 -42.31
CA THR A 7 -4.54 9.52 -41.87
C THR A 7 -3.51 9.39 -40.76
N ALA A 8 -2.39 10.10 -40.87
CA ALA A 8 -1.33 10.08 -39.84
C ALA A 8 -1.83 10.65 -38.53
N VAL A 9 -2.60 11.75 -38.56
CA VAL A 9 -3.15 12.36 -37.35
C VAL A 9 -4.15 11.41 -36.67
N ALA A 10 -5.03 10.79 -37.46
CA ALA A 10 -6.00 9.84 -36.92
C ALA A 10 -5.31 8.64 -36.25
N PHE A 11 -4.28 8.13 -36.88
CA PHE A 11 -3.51 7.02 -36.34
C PHE A 11 -2.79 7.41 -35.06
N PHE A 12 -2.22 8.59 -35.01
CA PHE A 12 -1.52 9.12 -33.85
C PHE A 12 -2.50 9.29 -32.67
N LEU A 13 -3.69 9.80 -32.92
CA LEU A 13 -4.72 9.95 -31.88
C LEU A 13 -5.15 8.58 -31.33
N ALA A 14 -5.29 7.58 -32.18
CA ALA A 14 -5.64 6.23 -31.75
C ALA A 14 -4.54 5.65 -30.83
N ILE A 15 -3.28 5.87 -31.15
CA ILE A 15 -2.16 5.44 -30.33
C ILE A 15 -2.18 6.14 -28.98
N LEU A 16 -2.43 7.45 -28.97
CA LEU A 16 -2.52 8.22 -27.72
C LEU A 16 -3.62 7.69 -26.80
N ILE A 17 -4.77 7.37 -27.37
CA ILE A 17 -5.89 6.82 -26.61
C ILE A 17 -5.49 5.48 -26.00
N LEU A 18 -4.84 4.61 -26.75
CA LEU A 18 -4.37 3.31 -26.25
C LEU A 18 -3.36 3.47 -25.15
N ILE A 19 -2.39 4.38 -25.28
CA ILE A 19 -1.38 4.65 -24.27
C ILE A 19 -2.06 5.16 -23.00
N THR A 20 -2.99 6.09 -23.11
CA THR A 20 -3.71 6.63 -21.96
C THR A 20 -4.48 5.53 -21.22
N THR A 21 -5.17 4.66 -21.97
CA THR A 21 -5.89 3.55 -21.39
C THR A 21 -4.95 2.58 -20.67
N THR A 22 -3.81 2.29 -21.27
CA THR A 22 -2.81 1.41 -20.68
C THR A 22 -2.26 2.01 -19.39
N LEU A 23 -1.98 3.30 -19.37
CA LEU A 23 -1.49 3.99 -18.17
C LEU A 23 -2.51 3.93 -17.04
N VAL A 24 -3.79 4.13 -17.34
CA VAL A 24 -4.84 4.03 -16.32
C VAL A 24 -4.89 2.63 -15.74
N ARG A 25 -4.75 1.59 -16.55
CA ARG A 25 -4.69 0.21 -16.07
C ARG A 25 -3.42 -0.09 -15.30
N ALA A 26 -2.31 0.58 -15.66
CA ALA A 26 -1.03 0.36 -15.03
C ALA A 26 -0.88 1.08 -13.69
N GLU A 27 -1.81 1.95 -13.32
CA GLU A 27 -1.79 2.61 -12.02
C GLU A 27 -1.97 1.65 -10.85
N GLY A 28 -2.26 0.39 -11.15
CA GLY A 28 -2.18 -0.68 -10.16
C GLY A 28 -3.35 -0.72 -9.18
N PRO A 29 -3.09 -1.09 -7.90
CA PRO A 29 -4.15 -1.30 -6.93
C PRO A 29 -4.93 -0.02 -6.63
N PRO A 30 -6.16 -0.15 -6.12
CA PRO A 30 -6.96 1.00 -5.74
C PRO A 30 -6.22 1.93 -4.79
N LYS A 31 -6.50 3.21 -4.84
CA LYS A 31 -5.88 4.21 -3.95
C LYS A 31 -6.07 3.86 -2.48
N GLU A 32 -7.20 3.27 -2.12
CA GLU A 32 -7.46 2.84 -0.76
C GLU A 32 -6.44 1.83 -0.26
N SER A 33 -6.07 0.88 -1.11
CA SER A 33 -5.07 -0.13 -0.76
C SER A 33 -3.71 0.51 -0.48
N LEU A 34 -3.30 1.47 -1.28
CA LEU A 34 -2.04 2.19 -1.08
C LEU A 34 -2.09 3.04 0.20
N TYR A 35 -3.21 3.66 0.47
CA TYR A 35 -3.41 4.45 1.67
C TYR A 35 -3.26 3.59 2.93
N TYR A 36 -3.94 2.45 2.98
CA TYR A 36 -3.84 1.56 4.13
C TYR A 36 -2.47 0.92 4.27
N ARG A 37 -1.79 0.68 3.16
CA ARG A 37 -0.42 0.16 3.20
C ARG A 37 0.53 1.18 3.82
N ASP A 38 0.38 2.44 3.47
CA ASP A 38 1.18 3.52 4.03
C ASP A 38 0.93 3.67 5.53
N LEU A 39 -0.33 3.64 5.95
CA LEU A 39 -0.70 3.69 7.36
C LEU A 39 -0.15 2.48 8.13
N THR A 40 -0.22 1.30 7.55
CA THR A 40 0.34 0.09 8.14
C THR A 40 1.83 0.27 8.42
N LYS A 41 2.56 0.77 7.44
CA LYS A 41 3.99 1.00 7.57
C LYS A 41 4.30 2.06 8.61
N GLN A 42 3.57 3.18 8.60
CA GLN A 42 3.80 4.27 9.55
C GLN A 42 3.66 3.79 10.99
N HIS A 43 2.59 3.07 11.30
CA HIS A 43 2.37 2.58 12.65
C HIS A 43 3.35 1.48 13.03
N PHE A 44 3.74 0.66 12.05
CA PHE A 44 4.77 -0.35 12.28
C PHE A 44 6.11 0.30 12.62
N ASP A 45 6.52 1.31 11.86
CA ASP A 45 7.78 2.02 12.11
C ASP A 45 7.76 2.71 13.47
N LEU A 46 6.64 3.32 13.85
CA LEU A 46 6.48 3.92 15.17
C LEU A 46 6.62 2.86 16.28
N ALA A 47 6.04 1.69 16.07
CA ALA A 47 6.16 0.62 17.03
C ALA A 47 7.61 0.19 17.24
N VAL A 48 8.37 0.08 16.15
CA VAL A 48 9.79 -0.28 16.23
C VAL A 48 10.57 0.76 17.04
N ILE A 49 10.35 2.04 16.77
CA ILE A 49 11.00 3.13 17.49
C ILE A 49 10.63 3.06 18.97
N GLN A 50 9.38 2.82 19.30
CA GLN A 50 8.91 2.73 20.68
C GLN A 50 9.52 1.54 21.41
N PHE A 51 9.68 0.39 20.74
CA PHE A 51 10.39 -0.76 21.33
C PHE A 51 11.84 -0.40 21.65
N GLU A 52 12.50 0.33 20.75
CA GLU A 52 13.88 0.77 20.97
C GLU A 52 13.99 1.68 22.20
N HIS A 53 12.96 2.48 22.47
CA HIS A 53 12.88 3.35 23.64
C HIS A 53 12.25 2.66 24.85
N LYS A 54 12.00 1.37 24.78
CA LYS A 54 11.40 0.56 25.85
C LYS A 54 9.97 0.96 26.20
N ASP A 55 9.28 1.65 25.28
CA ASP A 55 7.87 1.97 25.40
C ASP A 55 7.05 0.81 24.83
N VAL A 56 6.96 -0.27 25.59
CA VAL A 56 6.31 -1.50 25.16
C VAL A 56 4.81 -1.29 24.96
N PHE A 57 4.17 -0.53 25.83
CA PHE A 57 2.73 -0.27 25.74
C PHE A 57 2.39 0.48 24.47
N GLY A 58 3.13 1.57 24.18
CA GLY A 58 2.91 2.34 22.95
C GLY A 58 3.22 1.53 21.70
N ALA A 59 4.30 0.74 21.73
CA ALA A 59 4.67 -0.11 20.62
C ALA A 59 3.61 -1.16 20.32
N CYS A 60 3.08 -1.83 21.35
CA CYS A 60 2.03 -2.83 21.18
C CYS A 60 0.75 -2.20 20.65
N SER A 61 0.41 -1.00 21.12
CA SER A 61 -0.73 -0.26 20.62
C SER A 61 -0.59 0.04 19.13
N ASN A 62 0.58 0.52 18.70
CA ASN A 62 0.83 0.81 17.28
C ASN A 62 0.86 -0.45 16.42
N LEU A 63 1.36 -1.56 16.95
CA LEU A 63 1.30 -2.84 16.22
C LEU A 63 -0.14 -3.29 16.01
N ARG A 64 -1.01 -3.12 16.99
CA ARG A 64 -2.42 -3.47 16.85
C ARG A 64 -3.10 -2.61 15.78
N ILE A 65 -2.79 -1.31 15.76
CA ILE A 65 -3.31 -0.40 14.75
C ILE A 65 -2.80 -0.81 13.36
N SER A 66 -1.51 -1.09 13.26
CA SER A 66 -0.89 -1.56 12.02
C SER A 66 -1.55 -2.85 11.52
N LYS A 67 -1.81 -3.79 12.41
CA LYS A 67 -2.50 -5.04 12.07
C LYS A 67 -3.89 -4.78 11.51
N SER A 68 -4.61 -3.84 12.11
CA SER A 68 -5.95 -3.47 11.64
C SER A 68 -5.91 -2.94 10.20
N TYR A 69 -4.95 -2.08 9.89
CA TYR A 69 -4.78 -1.57 8.53
C TYR A 69 -4.32 -2.65 7.56
N ALA A 70 -3.43 -3.54 7.99
CA ALA A 70 -2.95 -4.64 7.16
C ALA A 70 -4.08 -5.56 6.72
N ARG A 71 -5.10 -5.71 7.55
CA ARG A 71 -6.27 -6.51 7.21
C ARG A 71 -7.01 -5.93 6.01
N HIS A 72 -7.05 -4.61 5.88
CA HIS A 72 -7.73 -3.94 4.76
C HIS A 72 -7.00 -4.06 3.44
N ILE A 73 -5.69 -4.25 3.45
CA ILE A 73 -4.92 -4.37 2.21
C ILE A 73 -4.83 -5.81 1.71
N ASN A 74 -5.38 -6.76 2.45
CA ASN A 74 -5.38 -8.18 2.07
C ASN A 74 -3.96 -8.74 1.88
N ASP A 75 -2.98 -8.17 2.54
CA ASP A 75 -1.60 -8.65 2.49
C ASP A 75 -1.39 -9.63 3.62
N LYS A 76 -1.54 -10.90 3.31
CA LYS A 76 -1.45 -11.98 4.28
C LYS A 76 -0.07 -12.05 4.94
N ILE A 77 0.98 -11.80 4.17
CA ILE A 77 2.36 -11.88 4.67
C ILE A 77 2.61 -10.82 5.73
N ILE A 78 2.25 -9.58 5.43
CA ILE A 78 2.39 -8.47 6.39
C ILE A 78 1.53 -8.70 7.62
N TYR A 79 0.30 -9.13 7.44
CA TYR A 79 -0.63 -9.40 8.53
C TYR A 79 -0.09 -10.48 9.46
N GLU A 80 0.40 -11.59 8.91
CA GLU A 80 0.97 -12.67 9.71
C GLU A 80 2.23 -12.24 10.44
N HIS A 81 3.08 -11.44 9.78
CA HIS A 81 4.29 -10.94 10.40
C HIS A 81 3.99 -10.06 11.61
N ILE A 82 3.04 -9.13 11.48
CA ILE A 82 2.63 -8.27 12.59
C ILE A 82 2.00 -9.10 13.71
N THR A 83 1.19 -10.09 13.37
CA THR A 83 0.58 -10.97 14.35
C THR A 83 1.62 -11.74 15.15
N LEU A 84 2.67 -12.24 14.49
CA LEU A 84 3.76 -12.92 15.17
C LEU A 84 4.52 -11.99 16.11
N LEU A 85 4.76 -10.76 15.70
CA LEU A 85 5.42 -9.77 16.55
C LEU A 85 4.56 -9.46 17.78
N LEU A 86 3.25 -9.31 17.59
CA LEU A 86 2.34 -9.09 18.71
C LEU A 86 2.40 -10.25 19.71
N ASP A 87 2.39 -11.48 19.20
CA ASP A 87 2.46 -12.66 20.06
C ASP A 87 3.77 -12.73 20.85
N LYS A 88 4.88 -12.39 20.19
CA LYS A 88 6.19 -12.46 20.83
C LYS A 88 6.45 -11.34 21.83
N MET A 89 6.06 -10.13 21.47
CA MET A 89 6.44 -8.93 22.21
C MET A 89 5.35 -8.38 23.09
N CYS A 90 4.10 -8.78 22.84
CA CYS A 90 2.92 -8.26 23.53
C CYS A 90 2.07 -9.37 24.14
N SER A 91 2.63 -10.55 24.29
CA SER A 91 1.86 -11.72 24.72
C SER A 91 1.28 -11.60 26.13
N GLY A 92 1.85 -10.73 26.94
CA GLY A 92 1.32 -10.50 28.29
C GLY A 92 0.20 -9.48 28.34
N ASP A 93 -0.13 -8.87 27.21
CA ASP A 93 -1.04 -7.72 27.11
C ASP A 93 -2.37 -8.05 26.48
N SER A 94 -2.65 -9.29 26.26
CA SER A 94 -3.89 -9.71 25.59
C SER A 94 -5.15 -9.40 26.40
#